data_c6ece4e4742a85db8d6f936269acfffd
#
_entry.id   c6ece4e4742a85db8d6f936269acfffd
#
_cell.length_a   1.000
_cell.length_b   1.000
_cell.length_c   1.000
_cell.angle_alpha   90.00
_cell.angle_beta   90.00
_cell.angle_gamma   90.00
#
_symmetry.space_group_name_H-M   'P 1'
#
loop_
_entity.id
_entity.type
_entity.pdbx_description
1 polymer ?
#
loop_
_entity_poly.entity_id
_entity_poly.type
_entity_poly.pdbx_seq_one_letter_code
_entity_poly.pdbx_strand_id
1 'polypeptide(L)'
;MQKNLINSKKCSTFAPEFGTNYMRIFKNSYNLYHKKKDKMVDIKQIYGGVIPTIDMQSLAEYRRMRYAHTRGKLVRVRKGVYATPEALATTIPDVEALIPRSVVCLNSAFFYHQLTTQIPAALSVAIEANRPIKAPQFPPMDIYYWKKEYLEIGVTEAEIEGHTVRITDLERTVCDAIRYRNKIGMDTCGEVLTTYLQLPNRDIARLNMIARQMRVYNILTTYLQTRL
;
A
#
# COMPACT_ATOMS: atom_id res chain seq x y z
N MET A 1 -31.22 -42.13 -20.82
CA MET A 1 -32.64 -42.32 -20.48
C MET A 1 -33.09 -41.18 -19.58
N GLN A 2 -34.09 -40.55 -20.08
CA GLN A 2 -35.08 -39.60 -19.50
C GLN A 2 -34.61 -38.32 -18.82
N LYS A 3 -34.78 -37.29 -19.63
CA LYS A 3 -34.93 -35.87 -19.34
C LYS A 3 -36.20 -35.63 -18.48
N ASN A 4 -36.08 -34.87 -17.41
CA ASN A 4 -37.26 -34.22 -16.84
C ASN A 4 -37.23 -32.73 -17.18
N LEU A 5 -37.94 -32.41 -18.28
CA LEU A 5 -38.44 -31.07 -18.53
C LEU A 5 -39.59 -30.79 -17.55
N ILE A 6 -39.37 -29.86 -16.62
CA ILE A 6 -40.48 -29.29 -15.85
C ILE A 6 -41.07 -28.15 -16.62
N ASN A 7 -42.29 -28.42 -17.04
CA ASN A 7 -43.22 -27.62 -17.85
C ASN A 7 -43.49 -26.23 -17.26
N SER A 8 -43.20 -25.19 -18.02
CA SER A 8 -43.51 -23.78 -17.75
C SER A 8 -44.92 -23.36 -18.20
N LYS A 9 -45.90 -24.23 -18.03
CA LYS A 9 -47.28 -23.90 -18.37
C LYS A 9 -48.22 -24.30 -17.24
N LYS A 10 -48.31 -23.48 -16.20
CA LYS A 10 -49.49 -23.33 -15.31
C LYS A 10 -49.22 -22.22 -14.28
N CYS A 11 -49.31 -20.97 -14.74
CA CYS A 11 -49.57 -19.85 -13.85
C CYS A 11 -50.16 -18.68 -14.69
N SER A 12 -51.23 -18.95 -15.36
CA SER A 12 -52.02 -17.94 -16.05
C SER A 12 -53.50 -18.08 -15.69
N THR A 13 -53.83 -17.82 -14.44
CA THR A 13 -55.20 -17.49 -14.01
C THR A 13 -55.15 -17.16 -12.53
N PHE A 14 -54.88 -15.93 -12.23
CA PHE A 14 -55.28 -15.11 -11.08
C PHE A 14 -54.34 -13.90 -11.00
N ALA A 15 -54.62 -12.86 -11.73
CA ALA A 15 -54.01 -11.56 -11.53
C ALA A 15 -55.10 -10.48 -11.68
N PRO A 16 -55.60 -9.96 -10.60
CA PRO A 16 -56.24 -8.64 -10.64
C PRO A 16 -55.14 -7.57 -10.72
N GLU A 17 -55.39 -6.51 -11.39
CA GLU A 17 -54.71 -5.27 -11.80
C GLU A 17 -53.60 -4.62 -10.89
N PHE A 18 -53.02 -5.32 -9.94
CA PHE A 18 -51.91 -4.81 -9.12
C PHE A 18 -50.50 -5.18 -9.68
N GLY A 19 -50.43 -5.90 -10.80
CA GLY A 19 -49.20 -6.56 -11.28
C GLY A 19 -48.19 -5.65 -11.99
N THR A 20 -48.57 -4.54 -12.57
CA THR A 20 -47.70 -3.74 -13.44
C THR A 20 -46.75 -2.82 -12.64
N ASN A 21 -47.17 -2.32 -11.50
CA ASN A 21 -46.31 -1.47 -10.65
C ASN A 21 -45.27 -2.27 -9.87
N TYR A 22 -45.60 -3.45 -9.38
CA TYR A 22 -44.66 -4.32 -8.66
C TYR A 22 -43.53 -4.84 -9.55
N MET A 23 -43.86 -5.29 -10.78
CA MET A 23 -42.86 -5.75 -11.77
C MET A 23 -41.96 -4.60 -12.23
N ARG A 24 -42.47 -3.38 -12.31
CA ARG A 24 -41.69 -2.18 -12.66
C ARG A 24 -40.73 -1.80 -11.51
N ILE A 25 -41.16 -1.93 -10.26
CA ILE A 25 -40.32 -1.69 -9.07
C ILE A 25 -39.25 -2.80 -8.94
N PHE A 26 -39.61 -4.07 -9.19
CA PHE A 26 -38.61 -5.17 -9.17
C PHE A 26 -37.61 -5.06 -10.33
N LYS A 27 -38.03 -4.76 -11.56
CA LYS A 27 -37.15 -4.51 -12.70
C LYS A 27 -36.23 -3.30 -12.46
N ASN A 28 -36.76 -2.22 -11.88
CA ASN A 28 -35.97 -1.06 -11.53
C ASN A 28 -34.98 -1.36 -10.38
N SER A 29 -35.40 -2.12 -9.38
CA SER A 29 -34.52 -2.54 -8.28
C SER A 29 -33.44 -3.52 -8.77
N TYR A 30 -33.79 -4.47 -9.66
CA TYR A 30 -32.85 -5.42 -10.25
C TYR A 30 -31.84 -4.71 -11.18
N ASN A 31 -32.31 -3.79 -12.03
CA ASN A 31 -31.42 -2.99 -12.88
C ASN A 31 -30.56 -1.99 -12.09
N LEU A 32 -31.09 -1.43 -10.98
CA LEU A 32 -30.30 -0.63 -10.05
C LEU A 32 -29.25 -1.49 -9.32
N TYR A 33 -29.57 -2.74 -9.00
CA TYR A 33 -28.66 -3.66 -8.32
C TYR A 33 -27.52 -4.10 -9.25
N HIS A 34 -27.80 -4.42 -10.50
CA HIS A 34 -26.78 -4.75 -11.52
C HIS A 34 -25.94 -3.52 -11.93
N LYS A 35 -26.56 -2.36 -12.15
CA LYS A 35 -25.82 -1.10 -12.38
C LYS A 35 -24.94 -0.70 -11.20
N LYS A 36 -25.33 -1.06 -9.96
CA LYS A 36 -24.49 -0.86 -8.76
C LYS A 36 -23.31 -1.82 -8.69
N LYS A 37 -23.43 -3.04 -9.24
CA LYS A 37 -22.35 -4.04 -9.27
C LYS A 37 -21.23 -3.62 -10.22
N ASP A 38 -21.58 -3.12 -11.40
CA ASP A 38 -20.61 -2.64 -12.41
C ASP A 38 -19.86 -1.38 -11.96
N LYS A 39 -20.53 -0.45 -11.25
CA LYS A 39 -19.85 0.75 -10.71
C LYS A 39 -18.97 0.51 -9.48
N MET A 40 -19.09 -0.64 -8.81
CA MET A 40 -18.17 -1.00 -7.71
C MET A 40 -16.86 -1.62 -8.23
N VAL A 41 -16.88 -2.19 -9.43
CA VAL A 41 -15.68 -2.61 -10.17
C VAL A 41 -14.88 -1.36 -10.59
N ASP A 42 -15.57 -0.30 -11.03
CA ASP A 42 -14.98 1.00 -11.40
C ASP A 42 -14.16 1.67 -10.29
N ILE A 43 -14.64 1.63 -9.04
CA ILE A 43 -13.93 2.24 -7.90
C ILE A 43 -12.62 1.51 -7.62
N LYS A 44 -12.59 0.19 -7.78
CA LYS A 44 -11.40 -0.63 -7.60
C LYS A 44 -10.35 -0.37 -8.70
N GLN A 45 -10.79 -0.10 -9.92
CA GLN A 45 -9.94 0.23 -11.07
C GLN A 45 -9.38 1.66 -11.02
N ILE A 46 -10.17 2.62 -10.53
CA ILE A 46 -9.78 4.04 -10.51
C ILE A 46 -8.77 4.34 -9.39
N TYR A 47 -8.87 3.66 -8.25
CA TYR A 47 -8.06 4.00 -7.06
C TYR A 47 -7.05 2.92 -6.65
N GLY A 48 -6.76 1.94 -7.49
CA GLY A 48 -5.78 0.90 -7.18
C GLY A 48 -6.05 0.12 -5.87
N GLY A 49 -7.30 0.22 -5.37
CA GLY A 49 -7.73 -0.43 -4.14
C GLY A 49 -7.58 0.38 -2.86
N VAL A 50 -6.87 1.51 -2.84
CA VAL A 50 -6.84 2.49 -1.76
C VAL A 50 -7.68 3.70 -2.17
N ILE A 51 -8.65 4.11 -1.34
CA ILE A 51 -9.69 5.08 -1.70
C ILE A 51 -9.65 6.25 -0.70
N PRO A 52 -8.98 7.37 -1.02
CA PRO A 52 -9.06 8.60 -0.25
C PRO A 52 -10.44 9.26 -0.46
N THR A 53 -11.11 9.64 0.60
CA THR A 53 -12.44 10.30 0.48
C THR A 53 -12.35 11.72 -0.08
N ILE A 54 -11.16 12.33 -0.05
CA ILE A 54 -10.93 13.67 -0.60
C ILE A 54 -11.05 13.69 -2.13
N ASP A 55 -10.79 12.56 -2.79
CA ASP A 55 -10.84 12.44 -4.24
C ASP A 55 -12.25 12.12 -4.76
N MET A 56 -13.21 11.92 -3.85
CA MET A 56 -14.60 11.64 -4.22
C MET A 56 -15.30 12.89 -4.73
N GLN A 57 -15.78 12.81 -5.96
CA GLN A 57 -16.43 13.93 -6.65
C GLN A 57 -17.91 14.10 -6.29
N SER A 58 -18.52 13.10 -5.61
CA SER A 58 -19.95 13.14 -5.30
C SER A 58 -20.32 12.51 -3.96
N LEU A 59 -21.38 13.03 -3.35
CA LEU A 59 -21.99 12.44 -2.15
C LEU A 59 -22.48 11.00 -2.39
N ALA A 60 -22.85 10.67 -3.63
CA ALA A 60 -23.29 9.33 -4.00
C ALA A 60 -22.14 8.32 -3.95
N GLU A 61 -20.93 8.70 -4.36
CA GLU A 61 -19.72 7.88 -4.25
C GLU A 61 -19.36 7.65 -2.78
N TYR A 62 -19.38 8.70 -1.97
CA TYR A 62 -19.14 8.59 -0.54
C TYR A 62 -20.12 7.63 0.15
N ARG A 63 -21.43 7.71 -0.17
CA ARG A 63 -22.44 6.79 0.37
C ARG A 63 -22.20 5.34 -0.07
N ARG A 64 -21.80 5.11 -1.32
CA ARG A 64 -21.47 3.78 -1.84
C ARG A 64 -20.25 3.18 -1.11
N MET A 65 -19.21 3.97 -0.95
CA MET A 65 -18.00 3.56 -0.23
C MET A 65 -18.35 3.20 1.22
N ARG A 66 -19.11 4.04 1.93
CA ARG A 66 -19.56 3.74 3.29
C ARG A 66 -20.39 2.44 3.35
N TYR A 67 -21.27 2.22 2.39
CA TYR A 67 -22.04 0.98 2.29
C TYR A 67 -21.12 -0.24 2.07
N ALA A 68 -20.12 -0.11 1.20
CA ALA A 68 -19.14 -1.18 0.99
C ALA A 68 -18.34 -1.49 2.26
N HIS A 69 -17.95 -0.46 3.02
CA HIS A 69 -17.30 -0.64 4.32
C HIS A 69 -18.20 -1.36 5.32
N THR A 70 -19.47 -0.96 5.46
CA THR A 70 -20.44 -1.65 6.36
C THR A 70 -20.65 -3.12 6.00
N ARG A 71 -20.48 -3.48 4.73
CA ARG A 71 -20.56 -4.86 4.21
C ARG A 71 -19.24 -5.64 4.32
N GLY A 72 -18.21 -5.08 4.94
CA GLY A 72 -16.90 -5.72 5.08
C GLY A 72 -16.07 -5.84 3.80
N LYS A 73 -16.50 -5.17 2.71
CA LYS A 73 -15.77 -5.16 1.42
C LYS A 73 -14.61 -4.17 1.40
N LEU A 74 -14.62 -3.20 2.31
CA LEU A 74 -13.58 -2.20 2.48
C LEU A 74 -13.17 -2.14 3.94
N VAL A 75 -11.89 -1.99 4.18
CA VAL A 75 -11.30 -1.73 5.50
C VAL A 75 -11.07 -0.23 5.62
N ARG A 76 -11.45 0.36 6.74
CA ARG A 76 -11.12 1.74 7.04
C ARG A 76 -9.69 1.80 7.58
N VAL A 77 -8.78 2.32 6.80
CA VAL A 77 -7.35 2.42 7.16
C VAL A 77 -7.12 3.57 8.14
N ARG A 78 -7.67 4.74 7.83
CA ARG A 78 -7.67 5.93 8.69
C ARG A 78 -8.87 6.82 8.40
N LYS A 79 -9.01 7.94 9.11
CA LYS A 79 -10.07 8.92 8.81
C LYS A 79 -9.92 9.42 7.37
N GLY A 80 -10.92 9.18 6.54
CA GLY A 80 -10.96 9.61 5.15
C GLY A 80 -10.22 8.70 4.16
N VAL A 81 -9.70 7.52 4.58
CA VAL A 81 -9.06 6.57 3.68
C VAL A 81 -9.61 5.16 3.92
N TYR A 82 -10.04 4.52 2.86
CA TYR A 82 -10.52 3.15 2.83
C TYR A 82 -9.72 2.34 1.80
N ALA A 83 -9.61 1.04 2.00
CA ALA A 83 -8.90 0.17 1.07
C ALA A 83 -9.58 -1.20 0.97
N THR A 84 -9.34 -1.90 -0.12
CA THR A 84 -9.71 -3.31 -0.25
C THR A 84 -8.72 -4.17 0.53
N PRO A 85 -9.15 -5.32 1.10
CA PRO A 85 -8.24 -6.24 1.78
C PRO A 85 -7.07 -6.68 0.90
N GLU A 86 -7.33 -6.86 -0.40
CA GLU A 86 -6.30 -7.29 -1.36
C GLU A 86 -5.22 -6.23 -1.56
N ALA A 87 -5.62 -4.94 -1.66
CA ALA A 87 -4.65 -3.85 -1.79
C ALA A 87 -3.77 -3.67 -0.55
N LEU A 88 -4.25 -4.09 0.61
CA LEU A 88 -3.50 -4.05 1.86
C LEU A 88 -2.65 -5.32 2.11
N ALA A 89 -2.86 -6.38 1.32
CA ALA A 89 -2.09 -7.62 1.41
C ALA A 89 -0.76 -7.54 0.66
N THR A 90 -0.52 -6.47 -0.12
CA THR A 90 0.74 -6.24 -0.83
C THR A 90 1.85 -5.83 0.14
N THR A 91 3.09 -6.16 -0.21
CA THR A 91 4.27 -5.86 0.64
C THR A 91 4.50 -4.35 0.76
N ILE A 92 4.28 -3.61 -0.33
CA ILE A 92 4.36 -2.15 -0.38
C ILE A 92 3.07 -1.64 -1.05
N PRO A 93 2.04 -1.29 -0.26
CA PRO A 93 0.79 -0.74 -0.78
C PRO A 93 0.99 0.71 -1.26
N ASP A 94 -0.07 1.34 -1.76
CA ASP A 94 -0.06 2.77 -2.09
C ASP A 94 0.23 3.62 -0.85
N VAL A 95 1.51 3.85 -0.61
CA VAL A 95 2.02 4.55 0.59
C VAL A 95 1.65 6.02 0.58
N GLU A 96 1.60 6.65 -0.59
CA GLU A 96 1.23 8.06 -0.72
C GLU A 96 -0.23 8.29 -0.30
N ALA A 97 -1.13 7.39 -0.69
CA ALA A 97 -2.52 7.45 -0.25
C ALA A 97 -2.69 7.14 1.25
N LEU A 98 -1.85 6.26 1.80
CA LEU A 98 -1.87 5.92 3.23
C LEU A 98 -1.30 7.04 4.09
N ILE A 99 -0.09 7.51 3.79
CA ILE A 99 0.63 8.57 4.49
C ILE A 99 1.29 9.48 3.45
N PRO A 100 0.60 10.53 2.98
CA PRO A 100 1.15 11.43 1.97
C PRO A 100 2.53 11.97 2.33
N ARG A 101 3.42 12.10 1.35
CA ARG A 101 4.80 12.61 1.50
C ARG A 101 5.66 11.80 2.46
N SER A 102 5.37 10.54 2.66
CA SER A 102 6.26 9.61 3.36
C SER A 102 7.29 9.00 2.40
N VAL A 103 8.33 8.41 2.97
CA VAL A 103 9.39 7.72 2.24
C VAL A 103 9.49 6.30 2.77
N VAL A 104 9.38 5.30 1.92
CA VAL A 104 9.62 3.90 2.27
C VAL A 104 11.11 3.74 2.60
N CYS A 105 11.43 3.12 3.73
CA CYS A 105 12.79 3.03 4.25
C CYS A 105 13.04 1.72 5.02
N LEU A 106 14.27 1.53 5.50
CA LEU A 106 14.68 0.43 6.37
C LEU A 106 14.18 -0.94 5.90
N ASN A 107 13.50 -1.73 6.73
CA ASN A 107 13.15 -3.12 6.43
C ASN A 107 12.37 -3.27 5.11
N SER A 108 11.46 -2.35 4.81
CA SER A 108 10.74 -2.36 3.53
C SER A 108 11.63 -2.01 2.33
N ALA A 109 12.57 -1.07 2.50
CA ALA A 109 13.54 -0.74 1.46
C ALA A 109 14.61 -1.83 1.31
N PHE A 110 15.05 -2.48 2.42
CA PHE A 110 15.96 -3.63 2.34
C PHE A 110 15.36 -4.75 1.51
N PHE A 111 14.09 -5.07 1.75
CA PHE A 111 13.37 -6.09 1.00
C PHE A 111 13.18 -5.70 -0.47
N TYR A 112 12.79 -4.44 -0.74
CA TYR A 112 12.61 -3.94 -2.10
C TYR A 112 13.90 -4.02 -2.92
N HIS A 113 15.03 -3.61 -2.35
CA HIS A 113 16.36 -3.67 -2.99
C HIS A 113 17.00 -5.05 -2.94
N GLN A 114 16.31 -6.06 -2.42
CA GLN A 114 16.80 -7.44 -2.29
C GLN A 114 18.09 -7.54 -1.45
N LEU A 115 18.24 -6.65 -0.46
CA LEU A 115 19.38 -6.65 0.46
C LEU A 115 19.18 -7.61 1.64
N THR A 116 18.00 -8.14 1.81
CA THR A 116 17.63 -9.15 2.81
C THR A 116 16.59 -10.11 2.23
N THR A 117 16.56 -11.33 2.73
CA THR A 117 15.51 -12.32 2.43
C THR A 117 14.33 -12.24 3.39
N GLN A 118 14.44 -11.43 4.44
CA GLN A 118 13.40 -11.30 5.45
C GLN A 118 12.24 -10.43 4.94
N ILE A 119 11.05 -11.00 4.89
CA ILE A 119 9.83 -10.25 4.57
C ILE A 119 9.48 -9.37 5.78
N PRO A 120 9.34 -8.04 5.60
CA PRO A 120 9.03 -7.14 6.70
C PRO A 120 7.63 -7.41 7.27
N ALA A 121 7.51 -7.56 8.58
CA ALA A 121 6.23 -7.76 9.27
C ALA A 121 5.38 -6.46 9.32
N ALA A 122 6.01 -5.31 9.12
CA ALA A 122 5.37 -4.00 9.09
C ALA A 122 5.99 -3.14 7.99
N LEU A 123 5.18 -2.26 7.39
CA LEU A 123 5.66 -1.31 6.39
C LEU A 123 6.47 -0.20 7.07
N SER A 124 7.77 -0.14 6.77
CA SER A 124 8.69 0.86 7.34
C SER A 124 8.66 2.13 6.51
N VAL A 125 8.20 3.24 7.11
CA VAL A 125 8.11 4.54 6.43
C VAL A 125 8.68 5.66 7.28
N ALA A 126 9.34 6.62 6.63
CA ALA A 126 9.84 7.83 7.25
C ALA A 126 8.95 9.02 6.91
N ILE A 127 8.74 9.89 7.91
CA ILE A 127 8.03 11.16 7.78
C ILE A 127 8.82 12.29 8.46
N GLU A 128 8.42 13.53 8.18
CA GLU A 128 9.04 14.70 8.82
C GLU A 128 8.81 14.71 10.33
N ALA A 129 9.88 15.02 11.11
CA ALA A 129 9.94 14.87 12.56
C ALA A 129 8.82 15.59 13.34
N ASN A 130 8.34 16.73 12.88
CA ASN A 130 7.35 17.52 13.59
C ASN A 130 5.93 17.39 12.99
N ARG A 131 5.74 16.40 12.12
CA ARG A 131 4.46 16.18 11.46
C ARG A 131 3.56 15.30 12.33
N PRO A 132 2.43 15.81 12.84
CA PRO A 132 1.48 14.96 13.54
C PRO A 132 0.77 14.05 12.56
N ILE A 133 0.87 12.76 12.76
CA ILE A 133 0.07 11.80 12.00
C ILE A 133 -0.64 10.83 12.95
N LYS A 134 -1.80 10.38 12.54
CA LYS A 134 -2.45 9.24 13.14
C LYS A 134 -2.11 8.03 12.28
N ALA A 135 -1.31 7.13 12.83
CA ALA A 135 -0.97 5.89 12.13
C ALA A 135 -2.23 5.13 11.67
N PRO A 136 -2.24 4.55 10.48
CA PRO A 136 -3.28 3.64 10.07
C PRO A 136 -3.34 2.45 11.03
N GLN A 137 -4.54 1.88 11.23
CA GLN A 137 -4.67 0.64 12.00
C GLN A 137 -4.18 -0.57 11.20
N PHE A 138 -4.22 -0.47 9.87
CA PHE A 138 -3.77 -1.50 8.95
C PHE A 138 -3.34 -0.84 7.61
N PRO A 139 -2.27 -1.33 6.94
CA PRO A 139 -1.35 -2.37 7.37
C PRO A 139 -0.53 -1.97 8.60
N PRO A 140 0.11 -2.91 9.32
CA PRO A 140 1.06 -2.60 10.38
C PRO A 140 2.17 -1.69 9.84
N MET A 141 2.51 -0.63 10.57
CA MET A 141 3.48 0.35 10.10
C MET A 141 4.48 0.70 11.18
N ASP A 142 5.75 0.70 10.80
CA ASP A 142 6.85 1.25 11.58
C ASP A 142 7.15 2.66 11.10
N ILE A 143 6.81 3.67 11.91
CA ILE A 143 6.97 5.08 11.53
C ILE A 143 8.25 5.63 12.12
N TYR A 144 9.09 6.15 11.22
CA TYR A 144 10.36 6.81 11.56
C TYR A 144 10.22 8.32 11.35
N TYR A 145 10.68 9.09 12.32
CA TYR A 145 10.64 10.54 12.28
C TYR A 145 12.01 11.09 11.90
N TRP A 146 12.08 11.66 10.69
CA TRP A 146 13.33 12.22 10.16
C TRP A 146 13.26 13.74 10.09
N LYS A 147 14.42 14.39 10.27
CA LYS A 147 14.55 15.81 9.93
C LYS A 147 14.33 15.98 8.43
N LYS A 148 13.80 17.13 8.02
CA LYS A 148 13.49 17.45 6.63
C LYS A 148 14.68 17.18 5.69
N GLU A 149 15.88 17.56 6.10
CA GLU A 149 17.12 17.35 5.34
C GLU A 149 17.36 15.87 4.99
N TYR A 150 17.00 14.93 5.86
CA TYR A 150 17.18 13.49 5.62
C TYR A 150 16.05 12.86 4.76
N LEU A 151 14.97 13.57 4.54
CA LEU A 151 13.89 13.11 3.64
C LEU A 151 14.18 13.38 2.16
N GLU A 152 15.26 14.11 1.87
CA GLU A 152 15.66 14.45 0.50
C GLU A 152 16.95 13.73 0.09
N ILE A 153 17.80 13.31 1.05
CA ILE A 153 19.07 12.66 0.75
C ILE A 153 18.83 11.23 0.26
N GLY A 154 19.23 10.91 -0.96
CA GLY A 154 19.15 9.56 -1.52
C GLY A 154 17.73 8.99 -1.54
N VAL A 155 16.74 9.82 -1.85
CA VAL A 155 15.35 9.41 -2.07
C VAL A 155 15.04 9.46 -3.55
N THR A 156 14.40 8.42 -4.05
CA THR A 156 13.97 8.28 -5.44
C THR A 156 12.48 7.92 -5.50
N GLU A 157 11.90 8.05 -6.67
CA GLU A 157 10.57 7.54 -6.96
C GLU A 157 10.69 6.20 -7.66
N ALA A 158 9.88 5.25 -7.22
CA ALA A 158 9.77 3.93 -7.82
C ALA A 158 8.30 3.64 -8.15
N GLU A 159 8.07 3.00 -9.27
CA GLU A 159 6.75 2.49 -9.61
C GLU A 159 6.61 1.06 -9.08
N ILE A 160 5.70 0.85 -8.13
CA ILE A 160 5.47 -0.42 -7.47
C ILE A 160 3.98 -0.76 -7.59
N GLU A 161 3.67 -1.84 -8.29
CA GLU A 161 2.29 -2.31 -8.51
C GLU A 161 1.35 -1.23 -9.07
N GLY A 162 1.86 -0.34 -9.95
CA GLY A 162 1.09 0.74 -10.56
C GLY A 162 0.93 2.00 -9.69
N HIS A 163 1.68 2.10 -8.60
CA HIS A 163 1.71 3.27 -7.72
C HIS A 163 3.11 3.88 -7.67
N THR A 164 3.19 5.20 -7.77
CA THR A 164 4.45 5.91 -7.55
C THR A 164 4.72 6.04 -6.05
N VAL A 165 5.83 5.47 -5.61
CA VAL A 165 6.23 5.42 -4.21
C VAL A 165 7.59 6.10 -4.04
N ARG A 166 7.72 7.01 -3.07
CA ARG A 166 9.00 7.56 -2.66
C ARG A 166 9.72 6.53 -1.77
N ILE A 167 10.93 6.18 -2.14
CA ILE A 167 11.74 5.17 -1.45
C ILE A 167 13.20 5.60 -1.36
N THR A 168 13.91 5.14 -0.35
CA THR A 168 15.36 5.35 -0.27
C THR A 168 16.06 4.57 -1.39
N ASP A 169 17.02 5.19 -2.08
CA ASP A 169 17.84 4.52 -3.09
C ASP A 169 18.76 3.45 -2.44
N LEU A 170 19.42 2.66 -3.28
CA LEU A 170 20.21 1.51 -2.83
C LEU A 170 21.27 1.91 -1.82
N GLU A 171 22.10 2.93 -2.11
CA GLU A 171 23.20 3.40 -1.27
C GLU A 171 22.71 4.08 0.01
N ARG A 172 21.62 4.86 -0.10
CA ARG A 172 20.98 5.45 1.07
C ARG A 172 20.44 4.36 1.98
N THR A 173 19.83 3.33 1.45
CA THR A 173 19.29 2.21 2.19
C THR A 173 20.36 1.49 3.00
N VAL A 174 21.57 1.32 2.46
CA VAL A 174 22.73 0.78 3.18
C VAL A 174 23.18 1.72 4.30
N CYS A 175 23.22 3.02 4.04
CA CYS A 175 23.55 4.02 5.08
C CYS A 175 22.52 4.01 6.22
N ASP A 176 21.24 3.82 5.92
CA ASP A 176 20.19 3.69 6.91
C ASP A 176 20.36 2.42 7.77
N ALA A 177 20.78 1.29 7.18
CA ALA A 177 21.10 0.08 7.94
C ALA A 177 22.19 0.35 9.00
N ILE A 178 23.23 1.05 8.62
CA ILE A 178 24.33 1.41 9.56
C ILE A 178 23.82 2.39 10.62
N ARG A 179 23.06 3.39 10.24
CA ARG A 179 22.52 4.40 11.17
C ARG A 179 21.61 3.78 12.22
N TYR A 180 20.77 2.83 11.79
CA TYR A 180 19.77 2.17 12.64
C TYR A 180 20.19 0.79 13.15
N ARG A 181 21.48 0.40 13.01
CA ARG A 181 21.99 -0.92 13.36
C ARG A 181 21.59 -1.42 14.75
N ASN A 182 21.55 -0.53 15.74
CA ASN A 182 21.13 -0.87 17.10
C ASN A 182 19.64 -1.14 17.24
N LYS A 183 18.82 -0.64 16.28
CA LYS A 183 17.37 -0.81 16.27
C LYS A 183 16.94 -2.01 15.42
N ILE A 184 17.58 -2.20 14.26
CA ILE A 184 17.28 -3.31 13.34
C ILE A 184 18.03 -4.60 13.69
N GLY A 185 19.05 -4.53 14.54
CA GLY A 185 19.96 -5.63 14.87
C GLY A 185 21.24 -5.60 14.04
N MET A 186 22.33 -6.03 14.66
CA MET A 186 23.64 -6.08 14.03
C MET A 186 23.71 -7.12 12.90
N ASP A 187 22.98 -8.21 13.06
CA ASP A 187 22.92 -9.30 12.07
C ASP A 187 22.26 -8.80 10.77
N THR A 188 21.11 -8.13 10.87
CA THR A 188 20.43 -7.52 9.71
C THR A 188 21.31 -6.46 9.04
N CYS A 189 21.96 -5.60 9.83
CA CYS A 189 22.90 -4.63 9.28
C CYS A 189 24.06 -5.32 8.54
N GLY A 190 24.57 -6.41 9.10
CA GLY A 190 25.61 -7.22 8.51
C GLY A 190 25.19 -7.90 7.21
N GLU A 191 23.99 -8.47 7.16
CA GLU A 191 23.38 -9.07 5.97
C GLU A 191 23.26 -8.05 4.84
N VAL A 192 22.65 -6.88 5.12
CA VAL A 192 22.46 -5.78 4.17
C VAL A 192 23.78 -5.34 3.55
N LEU A 193 24.82 -5.13 4.36
CA LEU A 193 26.16 -4.72 3.88
C LEU A 193 26.81 -5.81 3.02
N THR A 194 26.77 -7.07 3.45
CA THR A 194 27.38 -8.18 2.72
C THR A 194 26.71 -8.37 1.37
N THR A 195 25.37 -8.36 1.34
CA THR A 195 24.60 -8.47 0.11
C THR A 195 24.88 -7.31 -0.83
N TYR A 196 24.89 -6.06 -0.32
CA TYR A 196 25.22 -4.89 -1.13
C TYR A 196 26.60 -5.01 -1.79
N LEU A 197 27.62 -5.44 -1.05
CA LEU A 197 28.98 -5.59 -1.58
C LEU A 197 29.09 -6.64 -2.69
N GLN A 198 28.15 -7.56 -2.78
CA GLN A 198 28.09 -8.59 -3.84
C GLN A 198 27.33 -8.09 -5.10
N LEU A 199 26.57 -6.99 -5.02
CA LEU A 199 25.82 -6.49 -6.14
C LEU A 199 26.73 -5.91 -7.24
N PRO A 200 26.49 -6.24 -8.52
CA PRO A 200 27.27 -5.74 -9.63
C PRO A 200 27.06 -4.23 -9.90
N ASN A 201 25.90 -3.73 -9.53
CA ASN A 201 25.47 -2.33 -9.75
C ASN A 201 25.70 -1.43 -8.54
N ARG A 202 26.52 -1.84 -7.56
CA ARG A 202 26.86 -1.01 -6.41
C ARG A 202 27.69 0.20 -6.81
N ASP A 203 27.39 1.35 -6.22
CA ASP A 203 28.17 2.58 -6.37
C ASP A 203 28.82 3.00 -5.06
N ILE A 204 30.08 2.59 -4.87
CA ILE A 204 30.87 2.90 -3.64
C ILE A 204 31.14 4.40 -3.49
N ALA A 205 31.31 5.12 -4.60
CA ALA A 205 31.51 6.58 -4.55
C ALA A 205 30.27 7.29 -4.02
N ARG A 206 29.10 6.92 -4.53
CA ARG A 206 27.80 7.43 -4.07
C ARG A 206 27.51 7.02 -2.62
N LEU A 207 27.80 5.76 -2.24
CA LEU A 207 27.67 5.28 -0.86
C LEU A 207 28.49 6.15 0.11
N ASN A 208 29.75 6.41 -0.21
CA ASN A 208 30.62 7.25 0.59
C ASN A 208 30.14 8.70 0.71
N MET A 209 29.62 9.27 -0.38
CA MET A 209 29.04 10.60 -0.39
C MET A 209 27.83 10.70 0.53
N ILE A 210 26.87 9.76 0.41
CA ILE A 210 25.67 9.72 1.26
C ILE A 210 26.04 9.45 2.72
N ALA A 211 27.00 8.54 2.98
CA ALA A 211 27.46 8.24 4.34
C ALA A 211 28.06 9.46 5.06
N ARG A 212 28.77 10.34 4.33
CA ARG A 212 29.27 11.61 4.87
C ARG A 212 28.14 12.57 5.21
N GLN A 213 27.16 12.75 4.30
CA GLN A 213 25.98 13.59 4.54
C GLN A 213 25.15 13.10 5.73
N MET A 214 25.03 11.78 5.90
CA MET A 214 24.31 11.16 7.01
C MET A 214 25.12 11.02 8.30
N ARG A 215 26.41 11.42 8.29
CA ARG A 215 27.33 11.32 9.42
C ARG A 215 27.56 9.88 9.94
N VAL A 216 27.52 8.90 9.03
CA VAL A 216 27.77 7.48 9.33
C VAL A 216 29.06 6.94 8.68
N TYR A 217 29.83 7.79 7.99
CA TYR A 217 31.00 7.42 7.21
C TYR A 217 32.06 6.65 8.01
N ASN A 218 32.39 7.11 9.22
CA ASN A 218 33.42 6.45 10.05
C ASN A 218 32.99 5.05 10.48
N ILE A 219 31.69 4.88 10.74
CA ILE A 219 31.14 3.57 11.11
C ILE A 219 31.12 2.66 9.87
N LEU A 220 30.71 3.19 8.72
CA LEU A 220 30.73 2.45 7.45
C LEU A 220 32.14 1.94 7.14
N THR A 221 33.16 2.79 7.21
CA THR A 221 34.56 2.40 6.93
C THR A 221 35.06 1.30 7.87
N THR A 222 34.72 1.35 9.13
CA THR A 222 35.06 0.28 10.10
C THR A 222 34.43 -1.05 9.67
N TYR A 223 33.17 -1.05 9.29
CA TYR A 223 32.48 -2.26 8.79
C TYR A 223 33.08 -2.79 7.50
N LEU A 224 33.44 -1.91 6.56
CA LEU A 224 34.06 -2.32 5.30
C LEU A 224 35.44 -2.93 5.51
N GLN A 225 36.25 -2.36 6.41
CA GLN A 225 37.60 -2.88 6.74
C GLN A 225 37.58 -4.26 7.43
N THR A 226 36.52 -4.59 8.13
CA THR A 226 36.37 -5.89 8.81
C THR A 226 35.83 -6.99 7.90
N ARG A 227 35.37 -6.67 6.68
CA ARG A 227 34.71 -7.59 5.76
C ARG A 227 35.40 -7.70 4.40
N LEU A 228 36.40 -6.88 4.12
CA LEU A 228 37.31 -6.99 3.00
C LEU A 228 38.59 -7.74 3.41
#